data_cefd8ede30e991c3332149e246aef97f
#
_entry.id   cefd8ede30e991c3332149e246aef97f
#
_cell.length_a   1.000
_cell.length_b   1.000
_cell.length_c   1.000
_cell.angle_alpha   90.00
_cell.angle_beta   90.00
_cell.angle_gamma   90.00
#
_symmetry.space_group_name_H-M   'P 1'
#
loop_
_entity.id
_entity.type
_entity.pdbx_description
1 polymer ?
#
loop_
_entity_poly.entity_id
_entity_poly.type
_entity_poly.pdbx_seq_one_letter_code
_entity_poly.pdbx_strand_id
1 'polypeptide(L)'
;NMKKLSVLILIAALFSVSFGQTMPKGADPQLWARALQIHRKAIVIDGHNDIPTPMFEQDYDLATPSTGKFHDDGDPFHSDLSRFKASGITGEFFSIYVSGDLFKTGGAMRRAMDLIDVTYRATEKYPGQLIQCTTAADIRLAKKRGKMCVLMGIEGGYAIENSLGALREFYRLGVRYMTLTHNVTHDWADAHNDTPKNNGLSDFGKEVVREMNRLGMFIDISHVSEKVMNDVLDVSKAPIIASHSSARALSDHTRNVSDAVL
;
A
#
# COMPACT_ATOMS: atom_id res chain seq x y z
N ASN A 1 13.18 72.00 6.09
CA ASN A 1 13.48 70.86 5.20
C ASN A 1 13.19 69.54 5.93
N MET A 2 11.95 69.11 5.86
CA MET A 2 11.51 67.78 6.38
C MET A 2 11.61 66.78 5.24
N LYS A 3 12.56 65.88 5.35
CA LYS A 3 12.67 64.76 4.41
C LYS A 3 11.60 63.73 4.76
N LYS A 4 10.63 63.54 3.86
CA LYS A 4 9.62 62.45 3.96
C LYS A 4 10.32 61.12 3.73
N LEU A 5 10.36 60.28 4.73
CA LEU A 5 10.82 58.90 4.67
C LEU A 5 9.63 58.04 4.21
N SER A 6 9.63 57.65 2.92
CA SER A 6 8.64 56.72 2.38
C SER A 6 9.08 55.33 2.75
N VAL A 7 8.33 54.69 3.68
CA VAL A 7 8.49 53.26 3.98
C VAL A 7 7.75 52.46 2.91
N LEU A 8 8.51 51.84 2.04
CA LEU A 8 7.98 50.86 1.06
C LEU A 8 7.75 49.53 1.80
N ILE A 9 6.49 49.24 2.15
CA ILE A 9 6.12 47.91 2.64
C ILE A 9 6.08 46.95 1.43
N LEU A 10 7.13 46.18 1.30
CA LEU A 10 7.19 45.08 0.32
C LEU A 10 6.33 43.92 0.87
N ILE A 11 5.07 43.85 0.47
CA ILE A 11 4.23 42.67 0.71
C ILE A 11 4.75 41.57 -0.23
N ALA A 12 5.64 40.76 0.29
CA ALA A 12 5.99 39.50 -0.36
C ALA A 12 4.76 38.59 -0.33
N ALA A 13 3.96 38.63 -1.40
CA ALA A 13 2.94 37.63 -1.63
C ALA A 13 3.67 36.30 -1.84
N LEU A 14 3.75 35.51 -0.78
CA LEU A 14 4.10 34.10 -0.84
C LEU A 14 3.00 33.42 -1.66
N PHE A 15 3.17 33.39 -2.98
CA PHE A 15 2.47 32.45 -3.83
C PHE A 15 2.93 31.05 -3.43
N SER A 16 2.30 30.50 -2.40
CA SER A 16 2.25 29.06 -2.23
C SER A 16 1.57 28.52 -3.47
N VAL A 17 2.34 27.97 -4.40
CA VAL A 17 1.79 27.12 -5.47
C VAL A 17 1.17 25.94 -4.75
N SER A 18 -0.07 26.12 -4.30
CA SER A 18 -0.92 25.06 -3.86
C SER A 18 -1.27 24.29 -5.13
N PHE A 19 -0.68 23.11 -5.32
CA PHE A 19 -1.27 22.10 -6.20
C PHE A 19 -2.62 21.75 -5.57
N GLY A 20 -3.62 22.62 -5.78
CA GLY A 20 -4.94 22.48 -5.21
C GLY A 20 -5.68 21.37 -5.93
N GLN A 21 -6.17 20.39 -5.17
CA GLN A 21 -7.17 19.47 -5.69
C GLN A 21 -8.32 20.29 -6.26
N THR A 22 -8.71 20.00 -7.49
CA THR A 22 -9.80 20.72 -8.16
C THR A 22 -11.13 20.37 -7.47
N MET A 23 -11.89 21.39 -7.09
CA MET A 23 -13.21 21.16 -6.49
C MET A 23 -14.11 20.42 -7.48
N PRO A 24 -14.74 19.29 -7.08
CA PRO A 24 -15.68 18.59 -7.94
C PRO A 24 -16.85 19.47 -8.37
N LYS A 25 -17.32 19.26 -9.61
CA LYS A 25 -18.46 20.00 -10.13
C LYS A 25 -19.69 19.76 -9.25
N GLY A 26 -20.33 20.83 -8.79
CA GLY A 26 -21.51 20.76 -7.92
C GLY A 26 -21.24 20.59 -6.44
N ALA A 27 -19.95 20.51 -6.01
CA ALA A 27 -19.63 20.47 -4.60
C ALA A 27 -19.88 21.85 -3.93
N ASP A 28 -20.31 21.81 -2.68
CA ASP A 28 -20.42 23.02 -1.84
C ASP A 28 -19.01 23.54 -1.52
N PRO A 29 -18.70 24.82 -1.81
CA PRO A 29 -17.35 25.37 -1.58
C PRO A 29 -16.93 25.38 -0.12
N GLN A 30 -17.84 25.55 0.83
CA GLN A 30 -17.51 25.59 2.26
C GLN A 30 -17.22 24.17 2.76
N LEU A 31 -18.02 23.19 2.36
CA LEU A 31 -17.77 21.77 2.67
C LEU A 31 -16.47 21.29 2.04
N TRP A 32 -16.20 21.69 0.79
CA TRP A 32 -14.93 21.36 0.12
C TRP A 32 -13.72 21.94 0.85
N ALA A 33 -13.75 23.22 1.22
CA ALA A 33 -12.68 23.86 1.97
C ALA A 33 -12.43 23.17 3.32
N ARG A 34 -13.52 22.78 4.03
CA ARG A 34 -13.44 22.04 5.30
C ARG A 34 -12.86 20.63 5.09
N ALA A 35 -13.29 19.92 4.06
CA ALA A 35 -12.76 18.59 3.71
C ALA A 35 -11.25 18.65 3.45
N LEU A 36 -10.79 19.60 2.66
CA LEU A 36 -9.36 19.81 2.40
C LEU A 36 -8.58 20.14 3.68
N GLN A 37 -9.16 20.94 4.60
CA GLN A 37 -8.53 21.26 5.87
C GLN A 37 -8.37 20.02 6.76
N ILE A 38 -9.39 19.15 6.81
CA ILE A 38 -9.35 17.87 7.54
C ILE A 38 -8.30 16.95 6.91
N HIS A 39 -8.35 16.79 5.60
CA HIS A 39 -7.44 15.93 4.84
C HIS A 39 -5.96 16.32 5.07
N ARG A 40 -5.63 17.62 5.00
CA ARG A 40 -4.26 18.10 5.23
C ARG A 40 -3.75 17.80 6.65
N LYS A 41 -4.62 17.79 7.65
CA LYS A 41 -4.27 17.48 9.05
C LYS A 41 -4.23 15.99 9.33
N ALA A 42 -5.01 15.20 8.62
CA ALA A 42 -5.10 13.76 8.81
C ALA A 42 -3.80 13.04 8.46
N ILE A 43 -3.57 11.90 9.09
CA ILE A 43 -2.65 10.89 8.59
C ILE A 43 -3.46 10.04 7.61
N VAL A 44 -3.12 10.13 6.33
CA VAL A 44 -3.78 9.39 5.26
C VAL A 44 -2.85 8.27 4.81
N ILE A 45 -3.33 7.05 4.87
CA ILE A 45 -2.58 5.85 4.47
C ILE A 45 -3.37 5.14 3.39
N ASP A 46 -2.73 4.84 2.27
CA ASP A 46 -3.24 3.93 1.26
C ASP A 46 -2.75 2.51 1.55
N GLY A 47 -3.65 1.55 1.43
CA GLY A 47 -3.39 0.16 1.79
C GLY A 47 -2.62 -0.63 0.74
N HIS A 48 -2.55 -0.16 -0.54
CA HIS A 48 -1.97 -0.95 -1.61
C HIS A 48 -1.63 -0.15 -2.86
N ASN A 49 -0.44 -0.38 -3.40
CA ASN A 49 0.00 0.25 -4.64
C ASN A 49 1.08 -0.61 -5.32
N ASP A 50 0.83 -1.03 -6.57
CA ASP A 50 1.70 -1.93 -7.33
C ASP A 50 2.89 -1.25 -8.02
N ILE A 51 3.16 0.02 -7.68
CA ILE A 51 4.24 0.78 -8.31
C ILE A 51 5.64 0.11 -8.23
N PRO A 52 6.00 -0.75 -7.25
CA PRO A 52 7.26 -1.47 -7.28
C PRO A 52 7.42 -2.39 -8.51
N THR A 53 6.33 -2.92 -9.05
CA THR A 53 6.37 -3.79 -10.23
C THR A 53 6.96 -3.07 -11.45
N PRO A 54 6.40 -1.95 -11.96
CA PRO A 54 7.02 -1.24 -13.07
C PRO A 54 8.37 -0.59 -12.72
N MET A 55 8.62 -0.27 -11.46
CA MET A 55 9.97 0.20 -11.05
C MET A 55 11.02 -0.89 -11.26
N PHE A 56 10.67 -2.16 -11.06
CA PHE A 56 11.57 -3.29 -11.26
C PHE A 56 11.59 -3.76 -12.73
N GLU A 57 10.43 -3.92 -13.36
CA GLU A 57 10.32 -4.54 -14.69
C GLU A 57 10.61 -3.60 -15.84
N GLN A 58 10.32 -2.31 -15.66
CA GLN A 58 10.42 -1.29 -16.71
C GLN A 58 11.37 -0.14 -16.33
N ASP A 59 12.19 -0.32 -15.29
CA ASP A 59 13.08 0.72 -14.76
C ASP A 59 12.36 2.08 -14.53
N TYR A 60 11.06 2.02 -14.16
CA TYR A 60 10.27 3.22 -13.97
C TYR A 60 10.80 4.05 -12.80
N ASP A 61 11.15 5.30 -13.10
CA ASP A 61 11.58 6.26 -12.09
C ASP A 61 10.39 7.07 -11.54
N LEU A 62 10.17 7.00 -10.23
CA LEU A 62 9.09 7.71 -9.53
C LEU A 62 9.10 9.24 -9.73
N ALA A 63 10.22 9.85 -10.10
CA ALA A 63 10.28 11.28 -10.45
C ALA A 63 9.70 11.58 -11.84
N THR A 64 9.53 10.55 -12.68
CA THR A 64 8.91 10.69 -14.00
C THR A 64 7.38 10.79 -13.83
N PRO A 65 6.70 11.77 -14.47
CA PRO A 65 5.24 11.81 -14.45
C PRO A 65 4.64 10.51 -14.97
N SER A 66 3.67 9.97 -14.24
CA SER A 66 3.00 8.72 -14.61
C SER A 66 2.00 8.86 -15.76
N THR A 67 1.58 10.09 -16.07
CA THR A 67 0.65 10.38 -17.18
C THR A 67 1.19 9.89 -18.52
N GLY A 68 0.40 9.04 -19.20
CA GLY A 68 0.79 8.46 -20.50
C GLY A 68 1.81 7.31 -20.39
N LYS A 69 2.06 6.81 -19.19
CA LYS A 69 2.82 5.59 -18.93
C LYS A 69 1.88 4.42 -18.67
N PHE A 70 2.27 3.24 -19.10
CA PHE A 70 1.44 2.05 -19.03
C PHE A 70 2.28 0.83 -18.61
N HIS A 71 1.65 -0.09 -17.89
CA HIS A 71 2.15 -1.43 -17.68
C HIS A 71 2.20 -2.21 -19.01
N ASP A 72 2.89 -3.33 -19.05
CA ASP A 72 3.01 -4.14 -20.27
C ASP A 72 1.65 -4.74 -20.72
N ASP A 73 0.70 -4.92 -19.80
CA ASP A 73 -0.68 -5.35 -20.07
C ASP A 73 -1.60 -4.20 -20.53
N GLY A 74 -1.08 -2.97 -20.59
CA GLY A 74 -1.81 -1.79 -21.07
C GLY A 74 -2.49 -0.97 -19.99
N ASP A 75 -2.44 -1.37 -18.72
CA ASP A 75 -3.00 -0.59 -17.62
C ASP A 75 -2.16 0.67 -17.35
N PRO A 76 -2.78 1.85 -17.13
CA PRO A 76 -2.04 3.08 -16.94
C PRO A 76 -1.35 3.15 -15.57
N PHE A 77 -0.18 3.77 -15.51
CA PHE A 77 0.44 4.11 -14.23
C PHE A 77 -0.36 5.20 -13.52
N HIS A 78 -0.58 5.00 -12.23
CA HIS A 78 -1.37 5.91 -11.39
C HIS A 78 -0.52 6.76 -10.43
N SER A 79 0.74 6.41 -10.23
CA SER A 79 1.58 6.93 -9.14
C SER A 79 2.90 7.50 -9.62
N ASP A 80 3.24 8.67 -9.07
CA ASP A 80 4.55 9.32 -9.17
C ASP A 80 4.74 10.27 -7.97
N LEU A 81 5.96 10.77 -7.75
CA LEU A 81 6.28 11.66 -6.62
C LEU A 81 5.43 12.94 -6.61
N SER A 82 5.08 13.47 -7.77
CA SER A 82 4.27 14.69 -7.86
C SER A 82 2.82 14.44 -7.45
N ARG A 83 2.25 13.30 -7.86
CA ARG A 83 0.91 12.86 -7.48
C ARG A 83 0.83 12.51 -6.00
N PHE A 84 1.80 11.78 -5.45
CA PHE A 84 1.88 11.50 -4.01
C PHE A 84 1.90 12.78 -3.19
N LYS A 85 2.70 13.77 -3.60
CA LYS A 85 2.74 15.08 -2.95
C LYS A 85 1.41 15.84 -3.08
N ALA A 86 0.80 15.81 -4.26
CA ALA A 86 -0.47 16.51 -4.52
C ALA A 86 -1.65 15.87 -3.78
N SER A 87 -1.67 14.53 -3.65
CA SER A 87 -2.73 13.80 -2.95
C SER A 87 -2.73 14.06 -1.44
N GLY A 88 -1.58 14.43 -0.84
CA GLY A 88 -1.44 14.59 0.60
C GLY A 88 -1.39 13.29 1.39
N ILE A 89 -1.17 12.15 0.73
CA ILE A 89 -0.91 10.84 1.34
C ILE A 89 0.27 10.96 2.29
N THR A 90 0.12 10.39 3.49
CA THR A 90 1.18 10.34 4.49
C THR A 90 1.96 9.04 4.41
N GLY A 91 1.27 7.93 4.13
CA GLY A 91 1.86 6.61 4.00
C GLY A 91 1.23 5.84 2.86
N GLU A 92 2.05 5.08 2.17
CA GLU A 92 1.67 4.24 1.03
C GLU A 92 2.24 2.86 1.23
N PHE A 93 1.40 1.82 1.16
CA PHE A 93 1.87 0.45 1.12
C PHE A 93 2.25 0.07 -0.30
N PHE A 94 3.54 -0.04 -0.54
CA PHE A 94 4.09 -0.57 -1.78
C PHE A 94 3.92 -2.09 -1.81
N SER A 95 3.23 -2.58 -2.82
CA SER A 95 2.98 -4.01 -3.03
C SER A 95 4.25 -4.71 -3.49
N ILE A 96 4.68 -5.68 -2.71
CA ILE A 96 5.70 -6.65 -3.09
C ILE A 96 4.96 -7.79 -3.76
N TYR A 97 4.50 -7.52 -4.99
CA TYR A 97 3.65 -8.44 -5.76
C TYR A 97 4.45 -9.61 -6.33
N VAL A 98 3.96 -10.80 -6.07
CA VAL A 98 4.49 -12.04 -6.63
C VAL A 98 3.42 -12.73 -7.45
N SER A 99 3.71 -13.00 -8.73
CA SER A 99 2.78 -13.71 -9.61
C SER A 99 2.55 -15.14 -9.14
N GLY A 100 1.30 -15.62 -9.25
CA GLY A 100 0.94 -17.00 -8.98
C GLY A 100 1.66 -18.03 -9.88
N ASP A 101 2.16 -17.63 -11.04
CA ASP A 101 2.94 -18.50 -11.90
C ASP A 101 4.28 -18.90 -11.27
N LEU A 102 4.86 -18.01 -10.46
CA LEU A 102 6.11 -18.29 -9.73
C LEU A 102 5.91 -19.33 -8.62
N PHE A 103 4.69 -19.52 -8.13
CA PHE A 103 4.37 -20.63 -7.23
C PHE A 103 4.62 -21.99 -7.92
N LYS A 104 4.31 -22.10 -9.21
CA LYS A 104 4.44 -23.33 -10.00
C LYS A 104 5.86 -23.55 -10.53
N THR A 105 6.55 -22.47 -10.92
CA THR A 105 7.85 -22.51 -11.59
C THR A 105 9.03 -22.27 -10.66
N GLY A 106 8.78 -21.80 -9.44
CA GLY A 106 9.82 -21.40 -8.48
C GLY A 106 10.26 -19.94 -8.68
N GLY A 107 10.95 -19.40 -7.67
CA GLY A 107 11.49 -18.03 -7.69
C GLY A 107 10.59 -16.97 -7.06
N ALA A 108 9.53 -17.38 -6.39
CA ALA A 108 8.61 -16.47 -5.70
C ALA A 108 9.31 -15.63 -4.62
N MET A 109 10.14 -16.26 -3.81
CA MET A 109 10.95 -15.56 -2.79
C MET A 109 11.94 -14.58 -3.43
N ARG A 110 12.63 -14.99 -4.51
CA ARG A 110 13.57 -14.10 -5.23
C ARG A 110 12.84 -12.86 -5.76
N ARG A 111 11.67 -13.04 -6.37
CA ARG A 111 10.86 -11.93 -6.88
C ARG A 111 10.51 -10.95 -5.75
N ALA A 112 10.10 -11.45 -4.59
CA ALA A 112 9.82 -10.61 -3.43
C ALA A 112 11.05 -9.83 -2.98
N MET A 113 12.23 -10.44 -2.95
CA MET A 113 13.49 -9.78 -2.62
C MET A 113 13.86 -8.68 -3.62
N ASP A 114 13.69 -8.91 -4.92
CA ASP A 114 13.95 -7.93 -5.98
C ASP A 114 13.05 -6.68 -5.81
N LEU A 115 11.76 -6.87 -5.47
CA LEU A 115 10.83 -5.77 -5.25
C LEU A 115 11.08 -5.02 -3.93
N ILE A 116 11.54 -5.71 -2.89
CA ILE A 116 11.99 -5.08 -1.64
C ILE A 116 13.22 -4.19 -1.93
N ASP A 117 14.20 -4.69 -2.68
CA ASP A 117 15.40 -3.94 -3.04
C ASP A 117 15.06 -2.68 -3.85
N VAL A 118 14.24 -2.77 -4.89
CA VAL A 118 13.86 -1.60 -5.69
C VAL A 118 13.10 -0.57 -4.85
N THR A 119 12.31 -1.00 -3.87
CA THR A 119 11.60 -0.12 -2.94
C THR A 119 12.59 0.64 -2.03
N TYR A 120 13.59 -0.04 -1.49
CA TYR A 120 14.65 0.61 -0.71
C TYR A 120 15.45 1.61 -1.56
N ARG A 121 15.87 1.20 -2.76
CA ARG A 121 16.59 2.11 -3.70
C ARG A 121 15.80 3.37 -4.02
N ALA A 122 14.46 3.28 -4.14
CA ALA A 122 13.63 4.46 -4.35
C ALA A 122 13.64 5.41 -3.15
N THR A 123 13.58 4.89 -1.92
CA THR A 123 13.65 5.73 -0.71
C THR A 123 15.03 6.37 -0.53
N GLU A 124 16.09 5.67 -0.89
CA GLU A 124 17.47 6.19 -0.88
C GLU A 124 17.71 7.23 -1.98
N LYS A 125 17.09 7.05 -3.14
CA LYS A 125 17.19 8.00 -4.27
C LYS A 125 16.46 9.31 -4.00
N TYR A 126 15.32 9.27 -3.27
CA TYR A 126 14.47 10.44 -3.00
C TYR A 126 14.31 10.74 -1.51
N PRO A 127 15.40 10.86 -0.74
CA PRO A 127 15.35 11.02 0.71
C PRO A 127 14.69 12.33 1.17
N GLY A 128 14.58 13.31 0.27
CA GLY A 128 13.85 14.56 0.53
C GLY A 128 12.33 14.40 0.55
N GLN A 129 11.78 13.39 -0.10
CA GLN A 129 10.34 13.17 -0.30
C GLN A 129 9.83 11.87 0.31
N LEU A 130 10.65 10.83 0.35
CA LEU A 130 10.32 9.49 0.82
C LEU A 130 11.09 9.15 2.10
N ILE A 131 10.51 8.27 2.91
CA ILE A 131 11.18 7.65 4.06
C ILE A 131 10.62 6.25 4.26
N GLN A 132 11.51 5.26 4.42
CA GLN A 132 11.09 3.91 4.78
C GLN A 132 10.49 3.90 6.19
N CYS A 133 9.34 3.25 6.36
CA CYS A 133 8.64 3.15 7.61
C CYS A 133 8.31 1.70 7.98
N THR A 134 8.37 1.42 9.26
CA THR A 134 8.04 0.09 9.81
C THR A 134 7.17 0.16 11.05
N THR A 135 6.94 1.37 11.58
CA THR A 135 6.17 1.60 12.80
C THR A 135 5.21 2.78 12.65
N ALA A 136 4.19 2.84 13.49
CA ALA A 136 3.28 3.97 13.58
C ALA A 136 4.01 5.28 14.01
N ALA A 137 5.12 5.16 14.75
CA ALA A 137 5.96 6.31 15.11
C ALA A 137 6.65 6.90 13.88
N ASP A 138 7.14 6.04 12.97
CA ASP A 138 7.76 6.47 11.71
C ASP A 138 6.75 7.24 10.83
N ILE A 139 5.50 6.75 10.75
CA ILE A 139 4.43 7.42 9.99
C ILE A 139 4.15 8.82 10.55
N ARG A 140 4.07 8.96 11.88
CA ARG A 140 3.87 10.27 12.52
C ARG A 140 5.07 11.19 12.28
N LEU A 141 6.28 10.64 12.29
CA LEU A 141 7.50 11.40 12.01
C LEU A 141 7.55 11.84 10.54
N ALA A 142 7.17 10.97 9.60
CA ALA A 142 7.07 11.29 8.19
C ALA A 142 6.10 12.45 7.95
N LYS A 143 4.89 12.39 8.54
CA LYS A 143 3.92 13.49 8.49
C LYS A 143 4.50 14.81 8.99
N LYS A 144 5.17 14.78 10.16
CA LYS A 144 5.81 15.97 10.75
C LYS A 144 6.91 16.53 9.85
N ARG A 145 7.62 15.69 9.11
CA ARG A 145 8.71 16.08 8.20
C ARG A 145 8.23 16.44 6.79
N GLY A 146 6.94 16.31 6.50
CA GLY A 146 6.38 16.54 5.17
C GLY A 146 6.88 15.54 4.12
N LYS A 147 7.20 14.32 4.55
CA LYS A 147 7.62 13.21 3.69
C LYS A 147 6.52 12.15 3.60
N MET A 148 6.49 11.41 2.50
CA MET A 148 5.68 10.22 2.38
C MET A 148 6.40 9.01 2.99
N CYS A 149 5.69 8.28 3.81
CA CYS A 149 6.11 7.03 4.43
C CYS A 149 5.92 5.89 3.44
N VAL A 150 6.98 5.21 3.05
CA VAL A 150 6.91 3.99 2.27
C VAL A 150 6.81 2.82 3.23
N LEU A 151 5.75 2.05 3.12
CA LEU A 151 5.50 0.82 3.83
C LEU A 151 5.54 -0.33 2.81
N MET A 152 5.74 -1.56 3.23
CA MET A 152 5.76 -2.72 2.33
C MET A 152 4.78 -3.78 2.77
N GLY A 153 4.00 -4.29 1.82
CA GLY A 153 3.13 -5.46 1.99
C GLY A 153 3.40 -6.48 0.91
N ILE A 154 3.60 -7.75 1.27
CA ILE A 154 3.69 -8.83 0.29
C ILE A 154 2.29 -9.14 -0.22
N GLU A 155 2.16 -9.27 -1.54
CA GLU A 155 0.96 -9.78 -2.17
C GLU A 155 1.24 -11.14 -2.84
N GLY A 156 0.59 -12.18 -2.28
CA GLY A 156 0.79 -13.57 -2.65
C GLY A 156 1.61 -14.34 -1.61
N GLY A 157 0.92 -15.02 -0.69
CA GLY A 157 1.54 -15.76 0.42
C GLY A 157 2.48 -16.88 0.00
N TYR A 158 2.41 -17.34 -1.24
CA TYR A 158 3.38 -18.28 -1.82
C TYR A 158 4.80 -17.68 -1.94
N ALA A 159 4.97 -16.37 -1.74
CA ALA A 159 6.29 -15.74 -1.63
C ALA A 159 7.17 -16.34 -0.54
N ILE A 160 6.55 -16.88 0.54
CA ILE A 160 7.31 -17.52 1.62
C ILE A 160 7.80 -18.94 1.27
N GLU A 161 7.40 -19.52 0.13
CA GLU A 161 7.78 -20.87 -0.32
C GLU A 161 7.61 -21.93 0.80
N ASN A 162 6.47 -21.88 1.49
CA ASN A 162 6.12 -22.75 2.62
C ASN A 162 7.10 -22.70 3.80
N SER A 163 7.80 -21.57 3.99
CA SER A 163 8.80 -21.38 5.04
C SER A 163 8.42 -20.28 6.03
N LEU A 164 8.15 -20.62 7.29
CA LEU A 164 8.03 -19.63 8.36
C LEU A 164 9.34 -18.87 8.61
N GLY A 165 10.49 -19.45 8.23
CA GLY A 165 11.78 -18.76 8.24
C GLY A 165 11.78 -17.58 7.28
N ALA A 166 11.34 -17.78 6.03
CA ALA A 166 11.21 -16.74 5.03
C ALA A 166 10.25 -15.63 5.48
N LEU A 167 9.09 -15.98 6.08
CA LEU A 167 8.15 -15.00 6.64
C LEU A 167 8.83 -14.10 7.69
N ARG A 168 9.63 -14.68 8.58
CA ARG A 168 10.39 -13.90 9.59
C ARG A 168 11.42 -12.96 8.96
N GLU A 169 12.12 -13.41 7.92
CA GLU A 169 13.09 -12.55 7.23
C GLU A 169 12.40 -11.42 6.48
N PHE A 170 11.28 -11.65 5.82
CA PHE A 170 10.51 -10.58 5.19
C PHE A 170 10.05 -9.52 6.23
N TYR A 171 9.63 -9.94 7.42
CA TYR A 171 9.33 -9.00 8.49
C TYR A 171 10.55 -8.18 8.92
N ARG A 172 11.73 -8.81 9.04
CA ARG A 172 12.99 -8.11 9.36
C ARG A 172 13.38 -7.10 8.27
N LEU A 173 13.10 -7.44 7.01
CA LEU A 173 13.29 -6.54 5.86
C LEU A 173 12.24 -5.43 5.77
N GLY A 174 11.34 -5.31 6.71
CA GLY A 174 10.41 -4.18 6.79
C GLY A 174 9.02 -4.43 6.23
N VAL A 175 8.68 -5.63 5.78
CA VAL A 175 7.32 -5.99 5.37
C VAL A 175 6.39 -5.95 6.59
N ARG A 176 5.21 -5.35 6.45
CA ARG A 176 4.27 -5.15 7.57
C ARG A 176 2.90 -5.78 7.36
N TYR A 177 2.56 -6.21 6.16
CA TYR A 177 1.47 -7.15 5.94
C TYR A 177 1.84 -8.22 4.91
N MET A 178 1.07 -9.29 4.87
CA MET A 178 1.07 -10.24 3.78
C MET A 178 -0.36 -10.61 3.41
N THR A 179 -0.72 -10.42 2.14
CA THR A 179 -1.93 -10.95 1.53
C THR A 179 -1.73 -12.45 1.29
N LEU A 180 -2.60 -13.27 1.89
CA LEU A 180 -2.36 -14.72 1.97
C LEU A 180 -2.41 -15.44 0.62
N THR A 181 -3.12 -14.87 -0.36
CA THR A 181 -3.13 -15.33 -1.78
C THR A 181 -3.10 -14.10 -2.69
N HIS A 182 -2.86 -14.28 -3.98
CA HIS A 182 -3.38 -13.40 -5.01
C HIS A 182 -4.53 -14.16 -5.73
N ASN A 183 -4.51 -14.29 -7.04
CA ASN A 183 -5.58 -14.96 -7.79
C ASN A 183 -5.40 -16.49 -7.91
N VAL A 184 -4.43 -17.07 -7.23
CA VAL A 184 -4.10 -18.51 -7.31
C VAL A 184 -4.19 -19.15 -5.94
N THR A 185 -4.98 -20.22 -5.85
CA THR A 185 -5.01 -21.16 -4.72
C THR A 185 -3.69 -21.93 -4.68
N HIS A 186 -3.11 -22.05 -3.50
CA HIS A 186 -1.83 -22.72 -3.32
C HIS A 186 -1.85 -23.73 -2.14
N ASP A 187 -0.69 -24.16 -1.66
CA ASP A 187 -0.61 -25.28 -0.73
C ASP A 187 -1.29 -25.07 0.62
N TRP A 188 -1.55 -23.81 1.03
CA TRP A 188 -2.07 -23.58 2.37
C TRP A 188 -3.18 -22.52 2.49
N ALA A 189 -3.59 -21.88 1.36
CA ALA A 189 -4.71 -20.93 1.34
C ALA A 189 -5.42 -20.92 -0.02
N ASP A 190 -6.74 -20.78 0.02
CA ASP A 190 -7.59 -20.73 -1.17
C ASP A 190 -7.86 -19.28 -1.59
N ALA A 191 -7.71 -18.98 -2.89
CA ALA A 191 -8.01 -17.68 -3.48
C ALA A 191 -9.52 -17.50 -3.77
N HIS A 192 -9.96 -16.25 -3.91
CA HIS A 192 -11.38 -15.89 -4.05
C HIS A 192 -12.07 -16.44 -5.31
N ASN A 193 -11.33 -16.65 -6.39
CA ASN A 193 -11.87 -17.01 -7.72
C ASN A 193 -11.18 -18.23 -8.36
N ASP A 194 -10.36 -18.94 -7.62
CA ASP A 194 -9.72 -20.18 -8.08
C ASP A 194 -10.35 -21.42 -7.43
N THR A 195 -10.04 -22.59 -7.97
CA THR A 195 -10.54 -23.86 -7.43
C THR A 195 -10.03 -24.09 -6.00
N PRO A 196 -10.91 -24.26 -5.03
CA PRO A 196 -10.51 -24.53 -3.66
C PRO A 196 -9.71 -25.84 -3.57
N LYS A 197 -8.61 -25.82 -2.81
CA LYS A 197 -7.74 -26.99 -2.55
C LYS A 197 -7.75 -27.37 -1.07
N ASN A 198 -7.85 -26.38 -0.20
CA ASN A 198 -7.67 -26.54 1.25
C ASN A 198 -8.99 -26.45 2.02
N ASN A 199 -10.10 -26.10 1.35
CA ASN A 199 -11.34 -25.71 2.00
C ASN A 199 -11.10 -24.62 3.05
N GLY A 200 -10.38 -23.56 2.66
CA GLY A 200 -9.95 -22.46 3.50
C GLY A 200 -8.44 -22.43 3.73
N LEU A 201 -8.02 -22.34 5.00
CA LEU A 201 -6.62 -22.46 5.42
C LEU A 201 -6.29 -23.93 5.77
N SER A 202 -5.17 -24.43 5.23
CA SER A 202 -4.56 -25.66 5.74
C SER A 202 -4.02 -25.47 7.17
N ASP A 203 -3.58 -26.54 7.83
CA ASP A 203 -2.95 -26.43 9.15
C ASP A 203 -1.69 -25.56 9.13
N PHE A 204 -0.88 -25.66 8.07
CA PHE A 204 0.25 -24.77 7.86
C PHE A 204 -0.20 -23.31 7.66
N GLY A 205 -1.28 -23.04 6.91
CA GLY A 205 -1.86 -21.72 6.77
C GLY A 205 -2.26 -21.10 8.10
N LYS A 206 -2.83 -21.90 9.02
CA LYS A 206 -3.12 -21.47 10.39
C LYS A 206 -1.85 -21.18 11.20
N GLU A 207 -0.75 -21.91 10.97
CA GLU A 207 0.55 -21.62 11.59
C GLU A 207 1.12 -20.30 11.06
N VAL A 208 1.02 -20.03 9.76
CA VAL A 208 1.39 -18.74 9.16
C VAL A 208 0.65 -17.58 9.82
N VAL A 209 -0.68 -17.68 9.98
CA VAL A 209 -1.49 -16.67 10.67
C VAL A 209 -1.02 -16.43 12.11
N ARG A 210 -0.74 -17.50 12.87
CA ARG A 210 -0.22 -17.38 14.25
C ARG A 210 1.15 -16.72 14.29
N GLU A 211 2.04 -17.07 13.34
CA GLU A 211 3.38 -16.49 13.26
C GLU A 211 3.32 -15.01 12.86
N MET A 212 2.44 -14.62 11.93
CA MET A 212 2.20 -13.21 11.60
C MET A 212 1.74 -12.42 12.84
N ASN A 213 0.81 -12.97 13.64
CA ASN A 213 0.40 -12.35 14.90
C ASN A 213 1.58 -12.20 15.87
N ARG A 214 2.42 -13.24 16.02
CA ARG A 214 3.60 -13.18 16.89
C ARG A 214 4.61 -12.11 16.47
N LEU A 215 4.79 -11.93 15.18
CA LEU A 215 5.66 -10.90 14.61
C LEU A 215 5.09 -9.49 14.74
N GLY A 216 3.77 -9.33 14.81
CA GLY A 216 3.09 -8.04 14.65
C GLY A 216 2.95 -7.63 13.18
N MET A 217 2.88 -8.61 12.27
CA MET A 217 2.59 -8.42 10.86
C MET A 217 1.08 -8.51 10.64
N PHE A 218 0.47 -7.55 9.94
CA PHE A 218 -0.94 -7.62 9.59
C PHE A 218 -1.21 -8.77 8.63
N ILE A 219 -2.32 -9.48 8.88
CA ILE A 219 -2.87 -10.46 7.97
C ILE A 219 -3.81 -9.71 7.03
N ASP A 220 -3.52 -9.74 5.74
CA ASP A 220 -4.37 -9.13 4.73
C ASP A 220 -5.26 -10.19 4.08
N ILE A 221 -6.57 -9.97 4.15
CA ILE A 221 -7.60 -10.85 3.60
C ILE A 221 -8.08 -10.44 2.21
N SER A 222 -7.43 -9.49 1.57
CA SER A 222 -7.68 -9.22 0.15
C SER A 222 -7.35 -10.47 -0.67
N HIS A 223 -8.03 -10.70 -1.79
CA HIS A 223 -7.84 -11.83 -2.70
C HIS A 223 -8.19 -13.24 -2.18
N VAL A 224 -8.36 -13.44 -0.88
CA VAL A 224 -8.64 -14.77 -0.35
C VAL A 224 -10.11 -15.18 -0.50
N SER A 225 -10.38 -16.48 -0.47
CA SER A 225 -11.76 -16.99 -0.42
C SER A 225 -12.45 -16.57 0.87
N GLU A 226 -13.79 -16.48 0.87
CA GLU A 226 -14.56 -16.14 2.09
C GLU A 226 -14.32 -17.18 3.21
N LYS A 227 -14.09 -18.44 2.86
CA LYS A 227 -13.71 -19.47 3.82
C LYS A 227 -12.37 -19.16 4.50
N VAL A 228 -11.37 -18.67 3.75
CA VAL A 228 -10.10 -18.21 4.33
C VAL A 228 -10.31 -16.99 5.23
N MET A 229 -11.16 -16.03 4.84
CA MET A 229 -11.49 -14.88 5.69
C MET A 229 -12.00 -15.34 7.07
N ASN A 230 -12.95 -16.28 7.09
CA ASN A 230 -13.51 -16.84 8.32
C ASN A 230 -12.44 -17.61 9.13
N ASP A 231 -11.62 -18.46 8.49
CA ASP A 231 -10.55 -19.18 9.18
C ASP A 231 -9.52 -18.23 9.80
N VAL A 232 -9.21 -17.11 9.11
CA VAL A 232 -8.33 -16.07 9.66
C VAL A 232 -8.95 -15.42 10.89
N LEU A 233 -10.26 -15.11 10.88
CA LEU A 233 -10.96 -14.54 12.03
C LEU A 233 -10.96 -15.50 13.22
N ASP A 234 -11.12 -16.81 12.98
CA ASP A 234 -11.09 -17.84 14.02
C ASP A 234 -9.70 -18.00 14.68
N VAL A 235 -8.63 -17.85 13.89
CA VAL A 235 -7.25 -18.12 14.33
C VAL A 235 -6.55 -16.86 14.84
N SER A 236 -6.80 -15.69 14.24
CA SER A 236 -6.09 -14.46 14.56
C SER A 236 -6.42 -13.96 15.97
N LYS A 237 -5.41 -13.45 16.67
CA LYS A 237 -5.52 -12.79 17.97
C LYS A 237 -5.27 -11.28 17.89
N ALA A 238 -5.04 -10.76 16.69
CA ALA A 238 -4.77 -9.36 16.40
C ALA A 238 -5.70 -8.86 15.28
N PRO A 239 -5.90 -7.54 15.14
CA PRO A 239 -6.63 -6.97 14.03
C PRO A 239 -6.06 -7.42 12.69
N ILE A 240 -6.95 -7.67 11.73
CA ILE A 240 -6.64 -8.00 10.34
C ILE A 240 -6.96 -6.81 9.45
N ILE A 241 -6.51 -6.84 8.20
CA ILE A 241 -6.82 -5.80 7.21
C ILE A 241 -7.40 -6.40 5.94
N ALA A 242 -8.17 -5.61 5.22
CA ALA A 242 -8.52 -5.78 3.82
C ALA A 242 -7.88 -4.61 3.06
N SER A 243 -6.62 -4.75 2.66
CA SER A 243 -5.78 -3.65 2.17
C SER A 243 -6.38 -2.95 0.94
N HIS A 244 -7.04 -3.72 0.06
CA HIS A 244 -7.63 -3.24 -1.19
C HIS A 244 -8.85 -4.08 -1.61
N SER A 245 -9.81 -4.22 -0.70
CA SER A 245 -11.14 -4.81 -0.96
C SER A 245 -12.24 -3.81 -0.61
N SER A 246 -13.40 -3.98 -1.22
CA SER A 246 -14.61 -3.21 -0.92
C SER A 246 -15.63 -4.05 -0.15
N ALA A 247 -16.75 -3.44 0.26
CA ALA A 247 -17.87 -4.15 0.87
C ALA A 247 -18.73 -4.81 -0.21
N ARG A 248 -19.05 -6.11 -0.06
CA ARG A 248 -19.85 -6.86 -1.04
C ARG A 248 -21.27 -6.31 -1.19
N ALA A 249 -21.85 -5.80 -0.10
CA ALA A 249 -23.17 -5.16 -0.13
C ALA A 249 -23.25 -3.92 -1.05
N LEU A 250 -22.12 -3.25 -1.32
CA LEU A 250 -22.04 -2.10 -2.23
C LEU A 250 -21.71 -2.51 -3.68
N SER A 251 -21.00 -3.61 -3.86
CA SER A 251 -20.65 -4.15 -5.18
C SER A 251 -20.50 -5.65 -5.06
N ASP A 252 -21.46 -6.38 -5.63
CA ASP A 252 -21.50 -7.85 -5.56
C ASP A 252 -20.41 -8.48 -6.42
N HIS A 253 -19.27 -8.70 -5.80
CA HIS A 253 -18.12 -9.36 -6.39
C HIS A 253 -17.40 -10.23 -5.36
N THR A 254 -16.92 -11.40 -5.76
CA THR A 254 -16.22 -12.35 -4.86
C THR A 254 -14.96 -11.78 -4.21
N ARG A 255 -14.38 -10.74 -4.81
CA ARG A 255 -13.22 -9.98 -4.32
C ARG A 255 -13.54 -9.11 -3.11
N ASN A 256 -14.84 -8.82 -2.88
CA ASN A 256 -15.30 -7.94 -1.83
C ASN A 256 -15.67 -8.71 -0.55
N VAL A 257 -15.49 -8.05 0.58
CA VAL A 257 -15.75 -8.61 1.92
C VAL A 257 -17.26 -8.60 2.18
N SER A 258 -17.80 -9.74 2.60
CA SER A 258 -19.22 -9.86 2.95
C SER A 258 -19.53 -9.21 4.30
N ASP A 259 -20.79 -8.79 4.50
CA ASP A 259 -21.24 -8.20 5.78
C ASP A 259 -21.09 -9.18 6.95
N ALA A 260 -21.09 -10.48 6.68
CA ALA A 260 -20.88 -11.51 7.71
C ALA A 260 -19.42 -11.55 8.20
N VAL A 261 -18.46 -11.12 7.35
CA VAL A 261 -17.04 -11.05 7.70
C VAL A 261 -16.70 -9.69 8.33
N LEU A 262 -17.37 -8.60 7.88
CA LEU A 262 -17.23 -7.25 8.44
C LEU A 262 -17.81 -7.15 9.86
#